data_a52516dd1ec4c36272670e71dfec971c
#
_entry.id   a52516dd1ec4c36272670e71dfec971c
#
_cell.length_a   1.000
_cell.length_b   1.000
_cell.length_c   1.000
_cell.angle_alpha   90.00
_cell.angle_beta   90.00
_cell.angle_gamma   90.00
#
_symmetry.space_group_name_H-M   'P 1'
#
loop_
_entity.id
_entity.type
_entity.pdbx_description
1 polymer ?
#
loop_
_entity_poly.entity_id
_entity_poly.type
_entity_poly.pdbx_seq_one_letter_code
_entity_poly.pdbx_strand_id
1 'polypeptide(L)'
;MKNMANKIINVLIVDDEQIVREGLRYIIDWNALGFCICGEAANGEDALEMIRQYRPGLVLLDIRMSGMLGTELMEKVRSEGFSGAFIVLSGYSDFKYAQTALQFGASYYLTKPIDEDELEKAVQDVHEKIEFQLNSETSRNQYLKKAKTTVLYDLLTGNDFNPSIDYQELGLSYPIYQVLIYESYMPYFRSYSFSDLLRVTNKDNNSFEHVNIDNHDIILLKGNFALER
;
A
#
# COMPACT_ATOMS: atom_id res chain seq x y z
N MET A 1 22.30 10.78 6.24
CA MET A 1 21.63 10.19 5.07
C MET A 1 21.12 8.81 5.47
N LYS A 2 19.85 8.68 5.80
CA LYS A 2 19.23 7.37 6.12
C LYS A 2 19.00 6.64 4.80
N ASN A 3 19.64 5.50 4.60
CA ASN A 3 19.27 4.53 3.58
C ASN A 3 17.80 4.14 3.79
N MET A 4 16.89 4.79 3.05
CA MET A 4 15.59 4.18 2.77
C MET A 4 15.92 3.04 1.79
N ALA A 5 15.82 1.81 2.25
CA ALA A 5 15.88 0.67 1.35
C ALA A 5 14.77 0.88 0.32
N ASN A 6 15.13 1.17 -0.94
CA ASN A 6 14.16 1.23 -2.04
C ASN A 6 13.37 -0.07 -2.02
N LYS A 7 12.07 0.02 -1.76
CA LYS A 7 11.19 -1.15 -1.77
C LYS A 7 11.09 -1.63 -3.20
N ILE A 8 11.66 -2.78 -3.50
CA ILE A 8 11.57 -3.39 -4.84
C ILE A 8 10.10 -3.64 -5.16
N ILE A 9 9.65 -3.18 -6.32
CA ILE A 9 8.28 -3.28 -6.80
C ILE A 9 8.15 -4.52 -7.70
N ASN A 10 7.14 -5.34 -7.45
CA ASN A 10 6.87 -6.51 -8.28
C ASN A 10 6.24 -6.10 -9.61
N VAL A 11 6.73 -6.71 -10.71
CA VAL A 11 6.18 -6.57 -12.07
C VAL A 11 5.64 -7.91 -12.53
N LEU A 12 4.44 -7.92 -13.12
CA LEU A 12 3.88 -9.05 -13.84
C LEU A 12 3.87 -8.74 -15.34
N ILE A 13 4.35 -9.69 -16.15
CA ILE A 13 4.32 -9.59 -17.62
C ILE A 13 3.20 -10.48 -18.13
N VAL A 14 2.29 -9.91 -18.93
CA VAL A 14 1.11 -10.60 -19.48
C VAL A 14 1.05 -10.39 -20.98
N ASP A 15 1.28 -11.47 -21.73
CA ASP A 15 1.28 -11.49 -23.19
C ASP A 15 1.11 -12.94 -23.65
N ASP A 16 0.31 -13.25 -24.68
CA ASP A 16 0.14 -14.64 -25.12
C ASP A 16 1.32 -15.13 -25.96
N GLU A 17 2.13 -14.24 -26.52
CA GLU A 17 3.33 -14.56 -27.27
C GLU A 17 4.53 -14.78 -26.35
N GLN A 18 5.03 -16.02 -26.24
CA GLN A 18 6.19 -16.34 -25.40
C GLN A 18 7.42 -15.51 -25.76
N ILE A 19 7.67 -15.30 -27.06
CA ILE A 19 8.84 -14.54 -27.53
C ILE A 19 8.81 -13.07 -27.07
N VAL A 20 7.60 -12.48 -26.94
CA VAL A 20 7.42 -11.12 -26.43
C VAL A 20 7.71 -11.09 -24.94
N ARG A 21 7.18 -12.04 -24.15
CA ARG A 21 7.47 -12.12 -22.71
C ARG A 21 8.96 -12.28 -22.43
N GLU A 22 9.62 -13.18 -23.17
CA GLU A 22 11.08 -13.36 -23.07
C GLU A 22 11.83 -12.06 -23.42
N GLY A 23 11.44 -11.38 -24.49
CA GLY A 23 12.02 -10.08 -24.88
C GLY A 23 11.85 -9.03 -23.80
N LEU A 24 10.65 -8.88 -23.25
CA LEU A 24 10.35 -7.91 -22.19
C LEU A 24 11.14 -8.14 -20.91
N ARG A 25 11.55 -9.37 -20.64
CA ARG A 25 12.38 -9.71 -19.47
C ARG A 25 13.77 -9.08 -19.54
N TYR A 26 14.31 -8.88 -20.74
CA TYR A 26 15.69 -8.45 -20.96
C TYR A 26 15.81 -7.10 -21.66
N ILE A 27 14.69 -6.49 -22.10
CA ILE A 27 14.69 -5.25 -22.88
C ILE A 27 15.22 -4.05 -22.07
N ILE A 28 15.03 -4.06 -20.75
CA ILE A 28 15.53 -3.02 -19.82
C ILE A 28 16.09 -3.69 -18.55
N ASP A 29 16.90 -2.94 -17.78
CA ASP A 29 17.36 -3.38 -16.46
C ASP A 29 16.30 -3.10 -15.37
N TRP A 30 15.39 -4.03 -15.18
CA TRP A 30 14.31 -3.94 -14.18
C TRP A 30 14.82 -3.66 -12.77
N ASN A 31 15.94 -4.29 -12.37
CA ASN A 31 16.48 -4.13 -11.03
C ASN A 31 17.06 -2.74 -10.81
N ALA A 32 17.75 -2.18 -11.82
CA ALA A 32 18.26 -0.81 -11.76
C ALA A 32 17.12 0.21 -11.62
N LEU A 33 15.96 -0.09 -12.20
CA LEU A 33 14.75 0.75 -12.12
C LEU A 33 13.90 0.48 -10.85
N GLY A 34 14.36 -0.36 -9.93
CA GLY A 34 13.66 -0.65 -8.68
C GLY A 34 12.52 -1.68 -8.79
N PHE A 35 12.50 -2.47 -9.87
CA PHE A 35 11.49 -3.49 -10.12
C PHE A 35 12.08 -4.90 -10.11
N CYS A 36 11.22 -5.90 -9.82
CA CYS A 36 11.53 -7.32 -9.94
C CYS A 36 10.37 -8.04 -10.63
N ILE A 37 10.66 -8.82 -11.66
CA ILE A 37 9.64 -9.62 -12.34
C ILE A 37 9.22 -10.76 -11.42
N CYS A 38 7.98 -10.74 -10.96
CA CYS A 38 7.41 -11.74 -10.06
C CYS A 38 6.72 -12.90 -10.78
N GLY A 39 6.46 -12.76 -12.08
CA GLY A 39 5.88 -13.81 -12.88
C GLY A 39 5.52 -13.37 -14.29
N GLU A 40 5.04 -14.36 -15.08
CA GLU A 40 4.58 -14.19 -16.44
C GLU A 40 3.26 -14.96 -16.61
N ALA A 41 2.32 -14.39 -17.35
CA ALA A 41 1.08 -15.05 -17.74
C ALA A 41 0.89 -15.03 -19.26
N ALA A 42 0.36 -16.11 -19.81
CA ALA A 42 0.13 -16.26 -21.24
C ALA A 42 -1.33 -15.97 -21.66
N ASN A 43 -2.19 -15.64 -20.71
CA ASN A 43 -3.62 -15.34 -20.94
C ASN A 43 -4.18 -14.53 -19.76
N GLY A 44 -5.39 -14.01 -19.94
CA GLY A 44 -6.03 -13.16 -18.94
C GLY A 44 -6.45 -13.90 -17.66
N GLU A 45 -6.81 -15.19 -17.77
CA GLU A 45 -7.22 -16.01 -16.63
C GLU A 45 -6.06 -16.27 -15.67
N ASP A 46 -4.92 -16.72 -16.20
CA ASP A 46 -3.70 -16.93 -15.41
C ASP A 46 -3.22 -15.59 -14.81
N ALA A 47 -3.27 -14.51 -15.60
CA ALA A 47 -2.92 -13.17 -15.12
C ALA A 47 -3.80 -12.71 -13.96
N LEU A 48 -5.11 -12.98 -14.01
CA LEU A 48 -6.04 -12.66 -12.95
C LEU A 48 -5.67 -13.34 -11.63
N GLU A 49 -5.35 -14.65 -11.69
CA GLU A 49 -4.92 -15.41 -10.51
C GLU A 49 -3.60 -14.88 -9.95
N MET A 50 -2.63 -14.61 -10.82
CA MET A 50 -1.33 -14.07 -10.40
C MET A 50 -1.44 -12.67 -9.81
N ILE A 51 -2.30 -11.79 -10.37
CA ILE A 51 -2.54 -10.46 -9.80
C ILE A 51 -3.13 -10.57 -8.39
N ARG A 52 -4.07 -11.48 -8.15
CA ARG A 52 -4.66 -11.73 -6.83
C ARG A 52 -3.63 -12.26 -5.83
N GLN A 53 -2.76 -13.15 -6.28
CA GLN A 53 -1.76 -13.80 -5.43
C GLN A 53 -0.60 -12.87 -5.10
N TYR A 54 0.00 -12.24 -6.09
CA TYR A 54 1.25 -11.48 -5.93
C TYR A 54 1.04 -10.00 -5.69
N ARG A 55 -0.15 -9.45 -5.99
CA ARG A 55 -0.44 -8.02 -5.88
C ARG A 55 0.68 -7.15 -6.46
N PRO A 56 1.06 -7.33 -7.74
CA PRO A 56 2.16 -6.60 -8.34
C PRO A 56 1.89 -5.09 -8.32
N GLY A 57 2.96 -4.28 -8.21
CA GLY A 57 2.84 -2.82 -8.31
C GLY A 57 2.72 -2.34 -9.76
N LEU A 58 3.21 -3.15 -10.72
CA LEU A 58 3.14 -2.89 -12.15
C LEU A 58 2.75 -4.15 -12.91
N VAL A 59 1.88 -4.00 -13.90
CA VAL A 59 1.53 -5.04 -14.88
C VAL A 59 1.80 -4.52 -16.28
N LEU A 60 2.67 -5.20 -17.02
CA LEU A 60 2.77 -5.05 -18.48
C LEU A 60 1.71 -5.95 -19.09
N LEU A 61 0.82 -5.40 -19.90
CA LEU A 61 -0.37 -6.09 -20.34
C LEU A 61 -0.60 -5.95 -21.85
N ASP A 62 -0.56 -7.06 -22.56
CA ASP A 62 -1.11 -7.09 -23.92
C ASP A 62 -2.63 -7.01 -23.91
N ILE A 63 -3.19 -6.33 -24.90
CA ILE A 63 -4.65 -6.23 -25.04
C ILE A 63 -5.24 -7.47 -25.69
N ARG A 64 -4.58 -7.99 -26.72
CA ARG A 64 -5.12 -9.04 -27.57
C ARG A 64 -4.53 -10.39 -27.23
N MET A 65 -5.15 -11.05 -26.30
CA MET A 65 -4.80 -12.41 -25.90
C MET A 65 -5.94 -13.37 -26.20
N SER A 66 -5.64 -14.64 -26.31
CA SER A 66 -6.65 -15.69 -26.41
C SER A 66 -7.50 -15.76 -25.13
N GLY A 67 -8.80 -15.89 -25.27
CA GLY A 67 -9.75 -15.91 -24.15
C GLY A 67 -10.13 -14.51 -23.68
N MET A 68 -9.68 -14.10 -22.52
CA MET A 68 -9.98 -12.78 -21.90
C MET A 68 -9.11 -11.68 -22.50
N LEU A 69 -9.73 -10.59 -22.96
CA LEU A 69 -9.01 -9.40 -23.41
C LEU A 69 -8.31 -8.70 -22.24
N GLY A 70 -7.16 -8.05 -22.51
CA GLY A 70 -6.46 -7.26 -21.49
C GLY A 70 -7.30 -6.17 -20.86
N THR A 71 -8.19 -5.53 -21.63
CA THR A 71 -9.15 -4.53 -21.12
C THR A 71 -10.21 -5.13 -20.19
N GLU A 72 -10.66 -6.36 -20.43
CA GLU A 72 -11.60 -7.07 -19.56
C GLU A 72 -10.90 -7.50 -18.26
N LEU A 73 -9.64 -7.92 -18.36
CA LEU A 73 -8.82 -8.18 -17.18
C LEU A 73 -8.67 -6.93 -16.31
N MET A 74 -8.34 -5.78 -16.91
CA MET A 74 -8.23 -4.50 -16.19
C MET A 74 -9.52 -4.15 -15.46
N GLU A 75 -10.67 -4.19 -16.14
CA GLU A 75 -11.98 -3.94 -15.55
C GLU A 75 -12.22 -4.83 -14.33
N LYS A 76 -11.99 -6.13 -14.49
CA LYS A 76 -12.22 -7.12 -13.45
C LYS A 76 -11.36 -6.89 -12.23
N VAL A 77 -10.04 -6.71 -12.38
CA VAL A 77 -9.16 -6.50 -11.24
C VAL A 77 -9.37 -5.14 -10.56
N ARG A 78 -9.74 -4.10 -11.34
CA ARG A 78 -10.13 -2.80 -10.77
C ARG A 78 -11.38 -2.90 -9.90
N SER A 79 -12.38 -3.65 -10.34
CA SER A 79 -13.60 -3.90 -9.54
C SER A 79 -13.31 -4.68 -8.24
N GLU A 80 -12.23 -5.46 -8.22
CA GLU A 80 -11.73 -6.18 -7.04
C GLU A 80 -10.78 -5.34 -6.15
N GLY A 81 -10.60 -4.05 -6.46
CA GLY A 81 -9.78 -3.13 -5.67
C GLY A 81 -8.27 -3.22 -5.93
N PHE A 82 -7.87 -3.74 -7.08
CA PHE A 82 -6.46 -3.70 -7.49
C PHE A 82 -6.04 -2.28 -7.85
N SER A 83 -4.99 -1.76 -7.21
CA SER A 83 -4.48 -0.40 -7.38
C SER A 83 -3.14 -0.30 -8.11
N GLY A 84 -2.53 -1.44 -8.50
CA GLY A 84 -1.26 -1.45 -9.23
C GLY A 84 -1.36 -0.74 -10.58
N ALA A 85 -0.24 -0.26 -11.11
CA ALA A 85 -0.15 0.41 -12.39
C ALA A 85 -0.28 -0.59 -13.56
N PHE A 86 -0.82 -0.13 -14.68
CA PHE A 86 -0.78 -0.85 -15.95
C PHE A 86 -0.01 -0.06 -16.99
N ILE A 87 0.93 -0.71 -17.67
CA ILE A 87 1.47 -0.31 -18.95
C ILE A 87 0.91 -1.27 -19.99
N VAL A 88 0.08 -0.74 -20.87
CA VAL A 88 -0.62 -1.53 -21.89
C VAL A 88 0.24 -1.60 -23.14
N LEU A 89 0.45 -2.80 -23.66
CA LEU A 89 1.19 -3.09 -24.89
C LEU A 89 0.20 -3.51 -25.97
N SER A 90 0.29 -2.96 -27.18
CA SER A 90 -0.65 -3.32 -28.24
C SER A 90 -0.01 -3.29 -29.62
N GLY A 91 -0.27 -4.31 -30.40
CA GLY A 91 0.12 -4.36 -31.82
C GLY A 91 -0.75 -3.50 -32.76
N TYR A 92 -1.80 -2.87 -32.22
CA TYR A 92 -2.75 -2.10 -32.98
C TYR A 92 -2.93 -0.70 -32.40
N SER A 93 -2.86 0.30 -33.28
CA SER A 93 -3.24 1.68 -32.98
C SER A 93 -4.77 1.85 -32.96
N ASP A 94 -5.51 0.87 -32.42
CA ASP A 94 -6.96 0.97 -32.31
C ASP A 94 -7.32 1.91 -31.16
N PHE A 95 -7.76 3.09 -31.53
CA PHE A 95 -8.16 4.16 -30.61
C PHE A 95 -9.17 3.69 -29.55
N LYS A 96 -10.04 2.75 -29.91
CA LYS A 96 -11.03 2.21 -28.98
C LYS A 96 -10.40 1.46 -27.80
N TYR A 97 -9.38 0.65 -28.06
CA TYR A 97 -8.69 -0.07 -26.98
C TYR A 97 -7.87 0.88 -26.09
N ALA A 98 -7.20 1.87 -26.72
CA ALA A 98 -6.49 2.90 -25.96
C ALA A 98 -7.44 3.69 -25.05
N GLN A 99 -8.61 4.10 -25.56
CA GLN A 99 -9.63 4.79 -24.78
C GLN A 99 -10.13 3.94 -23.61
N THR A 100 -10.42 2.66 -23.85
CA THR A 100 -10.90 1.73 -22.81
C THR A 100 -9.80 1.49 -21.75
N ALA A 101 -8.56 1.29 -22.16
CA ALA A 101 -7.44 1.13 -21.24
C ALA A 101 -7.26 2.36 -20.33
N LEU A 102 -7.37 3.57 -20.89
CA LEU A 102 -7.31 4.80 -20.10
C LEU A 102 -8.49 4.93 -19.12
N GLN A 103 -9.70 4.52 -19.50
CA GLN A 103 -10.86 4.52 -18.59
C GLN A 103 -10.65 3.61 -17.38
N PHE A 104 -9.96 2.47 -17.55
CA PHE A 104 -9.59 1.57 -16.46
C PHE A 104 -8.26 1.92 -15.79
N GLY A 105 -7.72 3.10 -16.06
CA GLY A 105 -6.56 3.64 -15.36
C GLY A 105 -5.22 3.04 -15.80
N ALA A 106 -5.05 2.77 -17.11
CA ALA A 106 -3.73 2.51 -17.66
C ALA A 106 -2.86 3.75 -17.49
N SER A 107 -1.63 3.54 -16.99
CA SER A 107 -0.65 4.61 -16.82
C SER A 107 0.00 4.98 -18.15
N TYR A 108 0.22 3.98 -19.01
CA TYR A 108 0.82 4.12 -20.32
C TYR A 108 0.19 3.15 -21.32
N TYR A 109 0.26 3.53 -22.59
CA TYR A 109 -0.14 2.73 -23.74
C TYR A 109 0.98 2.78 -24.76
N LEU A 110 1.67 1.66 -24.96
CA LEU A 110 2.81 1.53 -25.88
C LEU A 110 2.42 0.65 -27.07
N THR A 111 2.90 1.02 -28.26
CA THR A 111 2.63 0.25 -29.48
C THR A 111 3.76 -0.75 -29.76
N LYS A 112 3.40 -1.97 -30.15
CA LYS A 112 4.35 -2.96 -30.65
C LYS A 112 4.79 -2.60 -32.09
N PRO A 113 6.08 -2.70 -32.48
CA PRO A 113 7.18 -3.21 -31.68
C PRO A 113 7.57 -2.22 -30.57
N ILE A 114 7.89 -2.76 -29.37
CA ILE A 114 8.16 -1.96 -28.18
C ILE A 114 9.56 -1.37 -28.30
N ASP A 115 9.62 -0.05 -28.19
CA ASP A 115 10.87 0.70 -28.12
C ASP A 115 11.43 0.66 -26.69
N GLU A 116 12.73 0.37 -26.56
CA GLU A 116 13.41 0.25 -25.27
C GLU A 116 13.34 1.55 -24.46
N ASP A 117 13.67 2.68 -25.09
CA ASP A 117 13.70 3.99 -24.44
C ASP A 117 12.29 4.43 -23.99
N GLU A 118 11.28 4.13 -24.80
CA GLU A 118 9.87 4.44 -24.48
C GLU A 118 9.37 3.60 -23.29
N LEU A 119 9.71 2.31 -23.26
CA LEU A 119 9.34 1.43 -22.14
C LEU A 119 10.08 1.84 -20.86
N GLU A 120 11.40 2.08 -20.96
CA GLU A 120 12.19 2.49 -19.79
C GLU A 120 11.63 3.76 -19.17
N LYS A 121 11.34 4.77 -19.98
CA LYS A 121 10.72 6.02 -19.52
C LYS A 121 9.36 5.78 -18.87
N ALA A 122 8.49 4.97 -19.46
CA ALA A 122 7.17 4.66 -18.90
C ALA A 122 7.30 3.96 -17.54
N VAL A 123 8.26 3.04 -17.38
CA VAL A 123 8.55 2.33 -16.15
C VAL A 123 9.09 3.28 -15.07
N GLN A 124 10.02 4.19 -15.43
CA GLN A 124 10.56 5.21 -14.51
C GLN A 124 9.44 6.12 -13.98
N ASP A 125 8.58 6.63 -14.86
CA ASP A 125 7.46 7.49 -14.47
C ASP A 125 6.46 6.76 -13.56
N VAL A 126 6.24 5.46 -13.79
CA VAL A 126 5.41 4.62 -12.91
C VAL A 126 6.07 4.44 -11.55
N HIS A 127 7.38 4.20 -11.52
CA HIS A 127 8.13 4.09 -10.27
C HIS A 127 7.99 5.36 -9.42
N GLU A 128 8.22 6.53 -10.02
CA GLU A 128 8.09 7.81 -9.33
C GLU A 128 6.68 8.04 -8.76
N LYS A 129 5.64 7.68 -9.51
CA LYS A 129 4.24 7.78 -9.04
C LYS A 129 3.98 6.87 -7.85
N ILE A 130 4.44 5.62 -7.89
CA ILE A 130 4.28 4.66 -6.80
C ILE A 130 5.02 5.14 -5.56
N GLU A 131 6.27 5.59 -5.71
CA GLU A 131 7.06 6.14 -4.59
C GLU A 131 6.39 7.38 -3.98
N PHE A 132 5.90 8.29 -4.80
CA PHE A 132 5.20 9.48 -4.33
C PHE A 132 3.95 9.12 -3.51
N GLN A 133 3.15 8.15 -3.97
CA GLN A 133 1.97 7.68 -3.24
C GLN A 133 2.35 7.05 -1.90
N LEU A 134 3.34 6.15 -1.88
CA LEU A 134 3.82 5.50 -0.66
C LEU A 134 4.38 6.51 0.36
N ASN A 135 5.14 7.49 -0.10
CA ASN A 135 5.69 8.54 0.75
C ASN A 135 4.59 9.46 1.31
N SER A 136 3.59 9.79 0.50
CA SER A 136 2.44 10.60 0.92
C SER A 136 1.61 9.88 1.98
N GLU A 137 1.32 8.59 1.80
CA GLU A 137 0.61 7.76 2.79
C GLU A 137 1.41 7.62 4.09
N THR A 138 2.71 7.38 3.99
CA THR A 138 3.60 7.28 5.14
C THR A 138 3.63 8.59 5.92
N SER A 139 3.76 9.71 5.23
CA SER A 139 3.78 11.05 5.84
C SER A 139 2.44 11.37 6.50
N ARG A 140 1.31 11.06 5.84
CA ARG A 140 -0.04 11.22 6.41
C ARG A 140 -0.22 10.36 7.67
N ASN A 141 0.18 9.10 7.63
CA ASN A 141 0.08 8.21 8.78
C ASN A 141 0.95 8.67 9.96
N GLN A 142 2.15 9.18 9.69
CA GLN A 142 3.01 9.76 10.73
C GLN A 142 2.40 11.04 11.32
N TYR A 143 1.81 11.89 10.47
CA TYR A 143 1.11 13.10 10.93
C TYR A 143 -0.10 12.75 11.81
N LEU A 144 -0.95 11.83 11.35
CA LEU A 144 -2.12 11.37 12.14
C LEU A 144 -1.69 10.75 13.47
N LYS A 145 -0.62 9.95 13.48
CA LYS A 145 -0.07 9.39 14.72
C LYS A 145 0.40 10.46 15.69
N LYS A 146 1.11 11.49 15.21
CA LYS A 146 1.56 12.60 16.06
C LYS A 146 0.38 13.42 16.57
N ALA A 147 -0.57 13.78 15.69
CA ALA A 147 -1.78 14.52 16.05
C ALA A 147 -2.58 13.76 17.12
N LYS A 148 -2.76 12.46 16.94
CA LYS A 148 -3.43 11.58 17.89
C LYS A 148 -2.75 11.60 19.27
N THR A 149 -1.42 11.46 19.31
CA THR A 149 -0.67 11.50 20.57
C THR A 149 -0.85 12.84 21.29
N THR A 150 -0.79 13.96 20.56
CA THR A 150 -1.00 15.30 21.14
C THR A 150 -2.40 15.44 21.70
N VAL A 151 -3.42 15.03 20.94
CA VAL A 151 -4.82 15.11 21.40
C VAL A 151 -5.06 14.24 22.64
N LEU A 152 -4.49 13.03 22.68
CA LEU A 152 -4.57 12.17 23.87
C LEU A 152 -3.88 12.79 25.08
N TYR A 153 -2.73 13.39 24.88
CA TYR A 153 -2.03 14.11 25.95
C TYR A 153 -2.89 15.26 26.51
N ASP A 154 -3.46 16.09 25.63
CA ASP A 154 -4.31 17.22 26.03
C ASP A 154 -5.56 16.75 26.79
N LEU A 155 -6.24 15.72 26.29
CA LEU A 155 -7.42 15.16 26.96
C LEU A 155 -7.11 14.58 28.34
N LEU A 156 -5.95 13.92 28.50
CA LEU A 156 -5.54 13.28 29.77
C LEU A 156 -5.00 14.29 30.80
N THR A 157 -4.45 15.40 30.34
CA THR A 157 -3.93 16.47 31.22
C THR A 157 -4.96 17.53 31.57
N GLY A 158 -6.22 17.37 31.13
CA GLY A 158 -7.34 18.23 31.48
C GLY A 158 -7.45 19.48 30.63
N ASN A 159 -6.84 19.51 29.46
CA ASN A 159 -7.06 20.55 28.48
C ASN A 159 -8.44 20.39 27.82
N ASP A 160 -9.06 21.53 27.47
CA ASP A 160 -10.41 21.54 26.95
C ASP A 160 -10.55 20.80 25.61
N PHE A 161 -11.71 20.13 25.45
CA PHE A 161 -12.12 19.52 24.21
C PHE A 161 -12.13 20.57 23.08
N ASN A 162 -11.34 20.32 22.02
CA ASN A 162 -11.28 21.21 20.88
C ASN A 162 -12.26 20.75 19.77
N PRO A 163 -13.39 21.46 19.56
CA PRO A 163 -14.39 21.08 18.58
C PRO A 163 -13.92 21.15 17.12
N SER A 164 -12.76 21.76 16.86
CA SER A 164 -12.17 21.82 15.50
C SER A 164 -11.40 20.57 15.11
N ILE A 165 -11.23 19.61 16.03
CA ILE A 165 -10.51 18.36 15.77
C ILE A 165 -11.51 17.28 15.35
N ASP A 166 -11.23 16.61 14.23
CA ASP A 166 -11.97 15.41 13.83
C ASP A 166 -11.47 14.18 14.61
N TYR A 167 -12.12 13.92 15.74
CA TYR A 167 -11.83 12.76 16.60
C TYR A 167 -12.12 11.42 15.93
N GLN A 168 -13.00 11.41 14.92
CA GLN A 168 -13.33 10.21 14.16
C GLN A 168 -12.16 9.85 13.21
N GLU A 169 -11.61 10.83 12.51
CA GLU A 169 -10.41 10.60 11.65
C GLU A 169 -9.21 10.12 12.48
N LEU A 170 -9.05 10.59 13.70
CA LEU A 170 -8.01 10.13 14.63
C LEU A 170 -8.31 8.76 15.26
N GLY A 171 -9.50 8.18 15.03
CA GLY A 171 -9.93 6.93 15.68
C GLY A 171 -10.13 7.09 17.19
N LEU A 172 -10.49 8.27 17.64
CA LEU A 172 -10.72 8.64 19.05
C LEU A 172 -12.21 8.91 19.35
N SER A 173 -13.11 8.53 18.47
CA SER A 173 -14.57 8.72 18.65
C SER A 173 -15.23 7.49 19.25
N TYR A 174 -15.01 7.25 20.54
CA TYR A 174 -15.69 6.19 21.31
C TYR A 174 -16.52 6.80 22.42
N PRO A 175 -17.68 6.22 22.74
CA PRO A 175 -18.58 6.78 23.74
C PRO A 175 -18.04 6.66 25.17
N ILE A 176 -17.14 5.69 25.42
CA ILE A 176 -16.57 5.42 26.75
C ILE A 176 -15.12 4.98 26.58
N TYR A 177 -14.26 5.50 27.43
CA TYR A 177 -12.88 5.04 27.61
C TYR A 177 -12.66 4.61 29.06
N GLN A 178 -11.92 3.53 29.25
CA GLN A 178 -11.36 3.16 30.56
C GLN A 178 -9.86 3.47 30.54
N VAL A 179 -9.37 4.13 31.57
CA VAL A 179 -7.97 4.53 31.69
C VAL A 179 -7.25 3.57 32.63
N LEU A 180 -6.16 3.00 32.18
CA LEU A 180 -5.23 2.21 32.99
C LEU A 180 -3.89 2.94 33.02
N ILE A 181 -3.34 3.15 34.22
CA ILE A 181 -2.00 3.71 34.42
C ILE A 181 -1.10 2.57 34.87
N TYR A 182 -0.01 2.35 34.13
CA TYR A 182 0.98 1.34 34.45
C TYR A 182 2.26 2.00 34.98
N GLU A 183 2.65 1.62 36.18
CA GLU A 183 3.92 2.02 36.81
C GLU A 183 4.80 0.79 37.02
N SER A 184 6.01 0.81 36.47
CA SER A 184 6.99 -0.24 36.68
C SER A 184 7.94 0.12 37.83
N TYR A 185 7.85 -0.60 38.95
CA TYR A 185 8.73 -0.44 40.09
C TYR A 185 10.07 -1.22 39.99
N MET A 186 10.26 -2.01 38.90
CA MET A 186 11.46 -2.80 38.72
C MET A 186 12.37 -2.28 37.61
N PRO A 187 13.46 -1.57 37.91
CA PRO A 187 14.35 -0.97 36.92
C PRO A 187 15.25 -1.97 36.16
N TYR A 188 15.29 -3.25 36.52
CA TYR A 188 16.32 -4.18 36.06
C TYR A 188 15.89 -5.26 35.06
N PHE A 189 14.62 -5.34 34.64
CA PHE A 189 14.16 -6.32 33.65
C PHE A 189 13.63 -5.63 32.37
N ARG A 190 14.50 -4.88 31.70
CA ARG A 190 14.17 -4.31 30.36
C ARG A 190 14.78 -5.16 29.24
N SER A 191 14.26 -6.34 28.97
CA SER A 191 14.49 -7.01 27.69
C SER A 191 13.49 -6.58 26.59
N TYR A 192 12.33 -6.06 26.97
CA TYR A 192 11.32 -5.52 26.05
C TYR A 192 10.70 -4.25 26.63
N SER A 193 10.47 -3.23 25.77
CA SER A 193 9.71 -2.06 26.22
C SER A 193 8.24 -2.45 26.37
N PHE A 194 7.55 -1.88 27.37
CA PHE A 194 6.10 -2.09 27.55
C PHE A 194 5.32 -1.70 26.29
N SER A 195 5.74 -0.64 25.61
CA SER A 195 5.21 -0.21 24.31
C SER A 195 5.31 -1.28 23.24
N ASP A 196 6.41 -2.05 23.18
CA ASP A 196 6.57 -3.12 22.20
C ASP A 196 5.65 -4.31 22.51
N LEU A 197 5.48 -4.63 23.80
CA LEU A 197 4.54 -5.66 24.23
C LEU A 197 3.12 -5.30 23.86
N LEU A 198 2.68 -4.06 24.13
CA LEU A 198 1.35 -3.57 23.80
C LEU A 198 1.11 -3.56 22.28
N ARG A 199 2.13 -3.22 21.49
CA ARG A 199 2.04 -3.24 20.03
C ARG A 199 1.83 -4.65 19.48
N VAL A 200 2.45 -5.67 20.08
CA VAL A 200 2.28 -7.07 19.68
C VAL A 200 0.90 -7.60 20.06
N THR A 201 0.36 -7.21 21.21
CA THR A 201 -0.95 -7.66 21.71
C THR A 201 -2.14 -6.97 21.01
N ASN A 202 -1.95 -5.76 20.48
CA ASN A 202 -3.00 -4.97 19.79
C ASN A 202 -2.89 -5.03 18.26
N LYS A 203 -2.45 -6.15 17.72
CA LYS A 203 -2.01 -6.31 16.31
C LYS A 203 -3.02 -5.82 15.27
N ASP A 204 -4.31 -6.06 15.47
CA ASP A 204 -5.32 -5.81 14.43
C ASP A 204 -6.60 -5.13 14.96
N ASN A 205 -6.68 -4.87 16.24
CA ASN A 205 -7.94 -4.51 16.87
C ASN A 205 -7.88 -3.20 17.61
N ASN A 206 -7.37 -2.18 17.22
CA ASN A 206 -7.52 -0.86 17.87
C ASN A 206 -8.36 -0.84 19.19
N SER A 207 -8.19 -1.86 20.02
CA SER A 207 -8.95 -2.05 21.26
C SER A 207 -8.53 -1.07 22.35
N PHE A 208 -7.34 -0.54 22.22
CA PHE A 208 -6.82 0.47 23.13
C PHE A 208 -5.85 1.43 22.44
N GLU A 209 -5.65 2.58 23.07
CA GLU A 209 -4.57 3.51 22.75
C GLU A 209 -3.52 3.49 23.86
N HIS A 210 -2.26 3.72 23.52
CA HIS A 210 -1.16 3.82 24.46
C HIS A 210 -0.44 5.15 24.30
N VAL A 211 -0.23 5.84 25.40
CA VAL A 211 0.55 7.09 25.47
C VAL A 211 1.42 7.07 26.70
N ASN A 212 2.63 7.60 26.58
CA ASN A 212 3.52 7.80 27.74
C ASN A 212 3.50 9.28 28.13
N ILE A 213 3.15 9.56 29.37
CA ILE A 213 3.12 10.90 29.96
C ILE A 213 3.95 10.87 31.25
N ASP A 214 4.95 11.72 31.34
CA ASP A 214 5.81 11.89 32.52
C ASP A 214 6.37 10.55 33.05
N ASN A 215 6.84 9.68 32.17
CA ASN A 215 7.32 8.33 32.45
C ASN A 215 6.26 7.30 32.90
N HIS A 216 4.97 7.64 32.84
CA HIS A 216 3.89 6.72 33.10
C HIS A 216 3.30 6.23 31.80
N ASP A 217 3.16 4.91 31.66
CA ASP A 217 2.47 4.31 30.54
C ASP A 217 0.95 4.32 30.78
N ILE A 218 0.20 5.06 29.98
CA ILE A 218 -1.25 5.20 30.08
C ILE A 218 -1.89 4.45 28.91
N ILE A 219 -2.79 3.55 29.25
CA ILE A 219 -3.57 2.76 28.29
C ILE A 219 -5.03 3.21 28.36
N LEU A 220 -5.58 3.57 27.22
CA LEU A 220 -6.98 3.94 27.05
C LEU A 220 -7.71 2.81 26.36
N LEU A 221 -8.45 2.00 27.11
CA LEU A 221 -9.30 0.95 26.56
C LEU A 221 -10.54 1.58 25.92
N LYS A 222 -10.85 1.18 24.70
CA LYS A 222 -11.99 1.65 23.92
C LYS A 222 -13.22 0.79 24.20
N GLY A 223 -14.17 1.31 24.95
CA GLY A 223 -15.39 0.60 25.33
C GLY A 223 -15.49 0.34 26.82
N ASN A 224 -16.50 -0.44 27.20
CA ASN A 224 -16.77 -0.82 28.58
C ASN A 224 -16.30 -2.29 28.80
N PHE A 225 -15.18 -2.45 29.46
CA PHE A 225 -14.63 -3.75 29.81
C PHE A 225 -15.01 -4.07 31.26
N ALA A 226 -15.79 -5.12 31.48
CA ALA A 226 -16.01 -5.65 32.81
C ALA A 226 -14.71 -6.33 33.29
N LEU A 227 -14.12 -5.81 34.36
CA LEU A 227 -13.06 -6.54 35.07
C LEU A 227 -13.70 -7.76 35.71
N GLU A 228 -13.53 -8.93 35.12
CA GLU A 228 -13.82 -10.18 35.84
C GLU A 228 -12.87 -10.27 37.05
N ARG A 229 -13.45 -10.42 38.24
CA ARG A 229 -12.75 -10.54 39.52
C ARG A 229 -12.23 -11.94 39.71
#